data_9820fff5601c9eff3297b4b8e92d453c
#
_entry.id   9820fff5601c9eff3297b4b8e92d453c
#
_cell.length_a   1.000
_cell.length_b   1.000
_cell.length_c   1.000
_cell.angle_alpha   90.00
_cell.angle_beta   90.00
_cell.angle_gamma   90.00
#
_symmetry.space_group_name_H-M   'P 1'
#
loop_
_entity.id
_entity.type
_entity.pdbx_description
1 polymer ?
#
loop_
_entity_poly.entity_id
_entity_poly.type
_entity_poly.pdbx_seq_one_letter_code
_entity_poly.pdbx_strand_id
1 'polypeptide(L)'
;QQDLLAFLDDELTPNNQEEQKRCAKLKGDLDTYKWDGLRDHTDIAIDDDLWRRLSTDKASCLNRNCYYYRECPFFVARREIQEAEVVVANHALVMAAMESEAVLPDPKNLLLVLDEGHHLPDVARDALEMSAEITAPWYRLQLDLFTKLVATCMEQFRPKTIPPLAIPERLNAHCEELYELIASLNNILNLYMPAGQEAEHRFAMGELPDEVLEICQRLAKLTEMLRGLAELFLNDLSEKTG
;
A
#
# COMPACT_ATOMS: atom_id res chain seq x y z
N GLN A 1 -22.45 8.64 -0.94
CA GLN A 1 -21.25 9.37 -0.48
C GLN A 1 -21.11 9.31 1.05
N GLN A 2 -22.18 9.61 1.82
CA GLN A 2 -22.14 9.56 3.28
C GLN A 2 -21.86 8.15 3.82
N ASP A 3 -22.46 7.12 3.23
CA ASP A 3 -22.29 5.74 3.69
C ASP A 3 -20.93 5.15 3.32
N LEU A 4 -20.32 5.56 2.19
CA LEU A 4 -18.96 5.17 1.80
C LEU A 4 -17.93 5.87 2.68
N LEU A 5 -18.15 7.15 2.98
CA LEU A 5 -17.29 7.91 3.90
C LEU A 5 -17.42 7.36 5.32
N ALA A 6 -18.62 6.98 5.77
CA ALA A 6 -18.83 6.32 7.07
C ALA A 6 -18.15 4.94 7.15
N PHE A 7 -18.14 4.17 6.05
CA PHE A 7 -17.43 2.89 5.97
C PHE A 7 -15.91 3.06 6.03
N LEU A 8 -15.37 4.10 5.37
CA LEU A 8 -13.95 4.45 5.41
C LEU A 8 -13.58 5.12 6.75
N ASP A 9 -14.50 5.88 7.35
CA ASP A 9 -14.33 6.50 8.66
C ASP A 9 -14.26 5.46 9.80
N ASP A 10 -14.91 4.31 9.68
CA ASP A 10 -14.93 3.28 10.73
C ASP A 10 -13.54 2.61 10.92
N GLU A 11 -12.71 2.55 9.87
CA GLU A 11 -11.30 2.11 9.98
C GLU A 11 -10.35 3.25 10.40
N LEU A 12 -10.74 4.50 10.18
CA LEU A 12 -9.96 5.69 10.54
C LEU A 12 -10.38 6.30 11.88
N THR A 13 -11.45 5.79 12.51
CA THR A 13 -11.90 6.30 13.81
C THR A 13 -10.84 6.04 14.89
N PRO A 14 -10.47 7.07 15.65
CA PRO A 14 -9.57 6.91 16.78
C PRO A 14 -10.14 5.89 17.79
N ASN A 15 -9.34 4.95 18.22
CA ASN A 15 -9.74 3.86 19.12
C ASN A 15 -10.21 4.34 20.50
N ASN A 16 -9.89 5.60 20.88
CA ASN A 16 -10.32 6.21 22.14
C ASN A 16 -10.28 7.73 22.08
N GLN A 17 -10.88 8.39 23.10
CA GLN A 17 -10.91 9.85 23.21
C GLN A 17 -9.53 10.52 23.28
N GLU A 18 -8.54 9.83 23.78
CA GLU A 18 -7.18 10.35 23.93
C GLU A 18 -6.45 10.36 22.59
N GLU A 19 -6.64 9.34 21.80
CA GLU A 19 -6.15 9.26 20.42
C GLU A 19 -6.82 10.32 19.54
N GLN A 20 -8.11 10.52 19.72
CA GLN A 20 -8.87 11.58 19.02
C GLN A 20 -8.32 12.98 19.29
N LYS A 21 -7.93 13.27 20.54
CA LYS A 21 -7.28 14.53 20.91
C LYS A 21 -5.90 14.66 20.28
N ARG A 22 -5.11 13.58 20.25
CA ARG A 22 -3.80 13.54 19.58
C ARG A 22 -3.92 13.82 18.09
N CYS A 23 -4.84 13.13 17.40
CA CYS A 23 -5.10 13.36 15.98
C CYS A 23 -5.55 14.79 15.68
N ALA A 24 -6.47 15.35 16.50
CA ALA A 24 -6.93 16.71 16.32
C ALA A 24 -5.80 17.73 16.50
N LYS A 25 -4.90 17.51 17.46
CA LYS A 25 -3.72 18.37 17.68
C LYS A 25 -2.73 18.25 16.53
N LEU A 26 -2.40 17.04 16.08
CA LEU A 26 -1.52 16.79 14.91
C LEU A 26 -2.06 17.50 13.67
N LYS A 27 -3.36 17.40 13.41
CA LYS A 27 -4.01 18.13 12.32
C LYS A 27 -3.88 19.63 12.46
N GLY A 28 -4.14 20.18 13.65
CA GLY A 28 -4.00 21.61 13.91
C GLY A 28 -2.57 22.12 13.75
N ASP A 29 -1.58 21.30 14.14
CA ASP A 29 -0.16 21.64 13.99
C ASP A 29 0.27 21.56 12.51
N LEU A 30 -0.27 20.63 11.74
CA LEU A 30 -0.07 20.54 10.29
C LEU A 30 -0.70 21.74 9.55
N ASP A 31 -1.97 22.05 9.85
CA ASP A 31 -2.72 23.15 9.24
C ASP A 31 -2.07 24.52 9.54
N THR A 32 -1.35 24.64 10.65
CA THR A 32 -0.64 25.87 11.07
C THR A 32 0.85 25.87 10.72
N TYR A 33 1.33 24.90 9.95
CA TYR A 33 2.74 24.73 9.59
C TYR A 33 3.70 24.62 10.79
N LYS A 34 3.21 24.20 11.95
CA LYS A 34 4.03 23.91 13.13
C LYS A 34 4.63 22.52 13.09
N TRP A 35 4.05 21.65 12.30
CA TRP A 35 4.51 20.31 12.05
C TRP A 35 4.60 20.07 10.55
N ASP A 36 5.70 19.46 10.12
CA ASP A 36 6.00 19.17 8.71
C ASP A 36 5.53 17.79 8.24
N GLY A 37 4.82 17.05 9.11
CA GLY A 37 4.33 15.70 8.80
C GLY A 37 5.35 14.57 9.04
N LEU A 38 6.55 14.88 9.55
CA LEU A 38 7.53 13.87 9.92
C LEU A 38 7.29 13.39 11.35
N ARG A 39 7.29 12.06 11.55
CA ARG A 39 7.00 11.46 12.87
C ARG A 39 7.90 12.00 13.98
N ASP A 40 9.17 12.19 13.68
CA ASP A 40 10.18 12.58 14.66
C ASP A 40 10.22 14.10 14.94
N HIS A 41 9.44 14.88 14.20
CA HIS A 41 9.38 16.34 14.33
C HIS A 41 8.15 16.83 15.12
N THR A 42 7.51 15.95 15.87
CA THR A 42 6.39 16.30 16.75
C THR A 42 6.67 15.89 18.19
N ASP A 43 6.24 16.73 19.14
CA ASP A 43 6.27 16.42 20.58
C ASP A 43 5.13 15.48 21.01
N ILE A 44 4.22 15.14 20.08
CA ILE A 44 3.09 14.27 20.36
C ILE A 44 3.56 12.82 20.22
N ALA A 45 3.36 12.03 21.26
CA ALA A 45 3.67 10.60 21.21
C ALA A 45 2.79 9.88 20.18
N ILE A 46 3.40 9.36 19.13
CA ILE A 46 2.75 8.58 18.07
C ILE A 46 3.32 7.16 18.14
N ASP A 47 2.49 6.20 18.59
CA ASP A 47 2.85 4.79 18.55
C ASP A 47 2.80 4.23 17.11
N ASP A 48 3.35 3.05 16.89
CA ASP A 48 3.47 2.47 15.56
C ASP A 48 2.13 2.16 14.91
N ASP A 49 1.11 1.82 15.72
CA ASP A 49 -0.23 1.54 15.22
C ASP A 49 -0.92 2.81 14.73
N LEU A 50 -0.88 3.88 15.53
CA LEU A 50 -1.39 5.18 15.13
C LEU A 50 -0.63 5.71 13.89
N TRP A 51 0.71 5.58 13.87
CA TRP A 51 1.50 6.02 12.72
C TRP A 51 1.12 5.29 11.43
N ARG A 52 0.92 3.98 11.49
CA ARG A 52 0.51 3.17 10.33
C ARG A 52 -0.83 3.61 9.76
N ARG A 53 -1.75 4.07 10.61
CA ARG A 53 -3.07 4.59 10.19
C ARG A 53 -3.02 6.04 9.68
N LEU A 54 -2.08 6.85 10.16
CA LEU A 54 -1.88 8.24 9.71
C LEU A 54 -1.01 8.34 8.46
N SER A 55 -0.10 7.39 8.27
CA SER A 55 0.78 7.36 7.11
C SER A 55 0.12 6.67 5.92
N THR A 56 0.56 7.02 4.73
CA THR A 56 0.12 6.36 3.50
C THR A 56 1.32 5.78 2.78
N ASP A 57 1.12 4.69 2.09
CA ASP A 57 2.10 4.04 1.24
C ASP A 57 1.86 4.30 -0.25
N LYS A 58 2.72 3.74 -1.11
CA LYS A 58 2.60 3.87 -2.56
C LYS A 58 1.28 3.30 -3.10
N ALA A 59 0.74 2.25 -2.48
CA ALA A 59 -0.46 1.56 -2.94
C ALA A 59 -1.74 2.30 -2.55
N SER A 60 -1.78 2.91 -1.37
CA SER A 60 -2.95 3.62 -0.83
C SER A 60 -2.99 5.10 -1.20
N CYS A 61 -1.89 5.68 -1.70
CA CYS A 61 -1.82 7.10 -2.05
C CYS A 61 -2.56 7.41 -3.35
N LEU A 62 -3.55 8.30 -3.29
CA LEU A 62 -4.31 8.77 -4.46
C LEU A 62 -3.50 9.68 -5.40
N ASN A 63 -2.28 10.04 -5.02
CA ASN A 63 -1.39 10.87 -5.82
C ASN A 63 -2.06 12.19 -6.26
N ARG A 64 -2.00 12.54 -7.54
CA ARG A 64 -2.59 13.78 -8.09
C ARG A 64 -4.11 13.88 -7.92
N ASN A 65 -4.79 12.77 -7.70
CA ASN A 65 -6.23 12.72 -7.45
C ASN A 65 -6.60 13.01 -5.98
N CYS A 66 -5.60 13.16 -5.09
CA CYS A 66 -5.85 13.50 -3.69
C CYS A 66 -6.21 14.98 -3.56
N TYR A 67 -7.28 15.28 -2.82
CA TYR A 67 -7.69 16.66 -2.52
C TYR A 67 -6.55 17.49 -1.89
N TYR A 68 -5.75 16.86 -1.02
CA TYR A 68 -4.63 17.49 -0.31
C TYR A 68 -3.30 17.40 -1.05
N TYR A 69 -3.26 17.01 -2.33
CA TYR A 69 -2.01 16.80 -3.09
C TYR A 69 -1.06 17.99 -3.05
N ARG A 70 -1.59 19.22 -3.09
CA ARG A 70 -0.78 20.44 -3.12
C ARG A 70 -0.14 20.77 -1.78
N GLU A 71 -0.82 20.44 -0.69
CA GLU A 71 -0.45 20.73 0.70
C GLU A 71 0.19 19.54 1.40
N CYS A 72 0.14 18.36 0.78
CA CYS A 72 0.69 17.14 1.33
C CYS A 72 2.20 17.28 1.58
N PRO A 73 2.67 17.07 2.82
CA PRO A 73 4.10 17.21 3.17
C PRO A 73 5.02 16.38 2.28
N PHE A 74 4.60 15.17 1.93
CA PHE A 74 5.34 14.29 1.03
C PHE A 74 5.54 14.91 -0.37
N PHE A 75 4.50 15.50 -0.95
CA PHE A 75 4.60 16.13 -2.28
C PHE A 75 5.24 17.52 -2.24
N VAL A 76 5.15 18.23 -1.11
CA VAL A 76 5.90 19.48 -0.88
C VAL A 76 7.39 19.17 -0.90
N ALA A 77 7.85 18.24 -0.05
CA ALA A 77 9.26 17.83 0.00
C ALA A 77 9.78 17.35 -1.37
N ARG A 78 8.97 16.61 -2.13
CA ARG A 78 9.34 16.18 -3.50
C ARG A 78 9.51 17.32 -4.48
N ARG A 79 8.73 18.38 -4.37
CA ARG A 79 8.92 19.58 -5.21
C ARG A 79 10.19 20.32 -4.86
N GLU A 80 10.50 20.42 -3.57
CA GLU A 80 11.73 21.04 -3.08
C GLU A 80 12.99 20.33 -3.57
N ILE A 81 12.97 18.99 -3.68
CA ILE A 81 14.08 18.20 -4.26
C ILE A 81 14.41 18.66 -5.68
N GLN A 82 13.42 19.03 -6.49
CA GLN A 82 13.65 19.46 -7.88
C GLN A 82 14.34 20.85 -8.00
N GLU A 83 14.25 21.65 -6.93
CA GLU A 83 14.82 22.99 -6.87
C GLU A 83 16.12 23.03 -6.06
N ALA A 84 16.45 21.95 -5.35
CA ALA A 84 17.61 21.86 -4.49
C ALA A 84 18.92 21.68 -5.30
N GLU A 85 19.96 22.42 -4.93
CA GLU A 85 21.30 22.25 -5.49
C GLU A 85 22.02 21.03 -4.90
N VAL A 86 21.70 20.66 -3.66
CA VAL A 86 22.25 19.50 -2.94
C VAL A 86 21.13 18.75 -2.26
N VAL A 87 21.07 17.44 -2.49
CA VAL A 87 20.11 16.53 -1.84
C VAL A 87 20.90 15.48 -1.05
N VAL A 88 20.62 15.38 0.23
CA VAL A 88 21.16 14.32 1.08
C VAL A 88 20.08 13.27 1.26
N ALA A 89 20.38 12.03 0.88
CA ALA A 89 19.42 10.93 0.92
C ALA A 89 20.10 9.66 1.46
N ASN A 90 19.34 8.79 2.09
CA ASN A 90 19.84 7.45 2.41
C ASN A 90 19.85 6.56 1.15
N HIS A 91 20.62 5.49 1.19
CA HIS A 91 20.73 4.55 0.07
C HIS A 91 19.40 3.93 -0.35
N ALA A 92 18.49 3.68 0.61
CA ALA A 92 17.18 3.12 0.33
C ALA A 92 16.32 4.06 -0.55
N LEU A 93 16.38 5.38 -0.30
CA LEU A 93 15.71 6.37 -1.13
C LEU A 93 16.32 6.44 -2.54
N VAL A 94 17.64 6.30 -2.67
CA VAL A 94 18.31 6.24 -3.97
C VAL A 94 17.85 5.00 -4.75
N MET A 95 17.76 3.83 -4.11
CA MET A 95 17.27 2.60 -4.73
C MET A 95 15.80 2.74 -5.17
N ALA A 96 14.93 3.27 -4.30
CA ALA A 96 13.54 3.54 -4.65
C ALA A 96 13.38 4.53 -5.82
N ALA A 97 14.30 5.47 -5.94
CA ALA A 97 14.34 6.43 -7.06
C ALA A 97 14.74 5.78 -8.39
N MET A 98 15.55 4.73 -8.36
CA MET A 98 15.90 3.96 -9.57
C MET A 98 14.69 3.21 -10.16
N GLU A 99 13.76 2.79 -9.31
CA GLU A 99 12.51 2.16 -9.75
C GLU A 99 11.46 3.18 -10.22
N SER A 100 11.56 4.41 -9.73
CA SER A 100 10.57 5.46 -9.98
C SER A 100 11.28 6.75 -10.39
N GLU A 101 11.24 7.09 -11.68
CA GLU A 101 11.84 8.31 -12.27
C GLU A 101 11.37 9.63 -11.61
N ALA A 102 10.40 9.56 -10.69
CA ALA A 102 9.76 10.73 -10.10
C ALA A 102 10.36 11.21 -8.77
N VAL A 103 11.40 10.56 -8.24
CA VAL A 103 11.93 10.88 -6.88
C VAL A 103 13.16 11.76 -6.93
N LEU A 104 14.11 11.47 -7.79
CA LEU A 104 15.35 12.25 -7.97
C LEU A 104 15.36 12.94 -9.33
N PRO A 105 16.19 13.99 -9.51
CA PRO A 105 16.41 14.60 -10.82
C PRO A 105 16.94 13.58 -11.85
N ASP A 106 16.80 13.92 -13.14
CA ASP A 106 17.33 13.09 -14.23
C ASP A 106 18.81 12.75 -13.98
N PRO A 107 19.23 11.47 -14.03
CA PRO A 107 20.62 11.06 -13.84
C PRO A 107 21.65 11.83 -14.68
N LYS A 108 21.24 12.37 -15.81
CA LYS A 108 22.12 13.22 -16.65
C LYS A 108 22.49 14.55 -16.02
N ASN A 109 21.67 15.02 -15.07
CA ASN A 109 21.85 16.28 -14.36
C ASN A 109 22.26 16.10 -12.91
N LEU A 110 22.60 14.88 -12.52
CA LEU A 110 22.88 14.50 -11.14
C LEU A 110 24.31 14.00 -10.98
N LEU A 111 25.06 14.59 -10.05
CA LEU A 111 26.30 14.00 -9.56
C LEU A 111 25.99 13.21 -8.28
N LEU A 112 26.07 11.89 -8.36
CA LEU A 112 25.82 11.02 -7.23
C LEU A 112 27.12 10.74 -6.47
N VAL A 113 27.14 11.06 -5.17
CA VAL A 113 28.23 10.73 -4.25
C VAL A 113 27.70 9.73 -3.23
N LEU A 114 28.28 8.54 -3.20
CA LEU A 114 27.89 7.47 -2.29
C LEU A 114 28.89 7.42 -1.13
N ASP A 115 28.41 7.81 0.06
CA ASP A 115 29.15 7.61 1.30
C ASP A 115 28.88 6.18 1.80
N GLU A 116 29.90 5.54 2.41
CA GLU A 116 29.80 4.14 2.89
C GLU A 116 29.22 3.17 1.83
N GLY A 117 29.63 3.35 0.56
CA GLY A 117 29.08 2.62 -0.60
C GLY A 117 29.18 1.09 -0.51
N HIS A 118 29.94 0.55 0.45
CA HIS A 118 30.02 -0.89 0.71
C HIS A 118 28.71 -1.49 1.24
N HIS A 119 27.81 -0.68 1.80
CA HIS A 119 26.47 -1.10 2.21
C HIS A 119 25.46 -1.17 1.04
N LEU A 120 25.80 -0.59 -0.10
CA LEU A 120 24.88 -0.51 -1.24
C LEU A 120 24.38 -1.86 -1.75
N PRO A 121 25.19 -2.94 -1.83
CA PRO A 121 24.70 -4.25 -2.25
C PRO A 121 23.62 -4.82 -1.32
N ASP A 122 23.74 -4.63 -0.01
CA ASP A 122 22.78 -5.11 0.97
C ASP A 122 21.47 -4.30 0.87
N VAL A 123 21.58 -2.97 0.80
CA VAL A 123 20.42 -2.08 0.63
C VAL A 123 19.72 -2.35 -0.70
N ALA A 124 20.44 -2.63 -1.78
CA ALA A 124 19.85 -2.97 -3.07
C ALA A 124 19.08 -4.29 -3.01
N ARG A 125 19.61 -5.30 -2.33
CA ARG A 125 18.93 -6.56 -2.10
C ARG A 125 17.63 -6.35 -1.31
N ASP A 126 17.70 -5.60 -0.20
CA ASP A 126 16.53 -5.30 0.64
C ASP A 126 15.48 -4.46 -0.10
N ALA A 127 15.91 -3.55 -0.97
CA ALA A 127 15.00 -2.76 -1.80
C ALA A 127 14.27 -3.58 -2.87
N LEU A 128 14.91 -4.65 -3.36
CA LEU A 128 14.33 -5.58 -4.33
C LEU A 128 13.55 -6.73 -3.65
N GLU A 129 13.63 -6.82 -2.32
CA GLU A 129 12.87 -7.81 -1.56
C GLU A 129 11.37 -7.52 -1.66
N MET A 130 10.61 -8.54 -1.97
CA MET A 130 9.16 -8.51 -1.90
C MET A 130 8.71 -9.44 -0.79
N SER A 131 7.97 -8.90 0.17
CA SER A 131 7.37 -9.67 1.24
C SER A 131 5.85 -9.71 1.11
N ALA A 132 5.25 -10.84 1.42
CA ALA A 132 3.82 -11.00 1.52
C ALA A 132 3.48 -11.84 2.75
N GLU A 133 2.56 -11.35 3.55
CA GLU A 133 1.99 -12.13 4.64
C GLU A 133 0.92 -13.07 4.09
N ILE A 134 1.09 -14.40 4.29
CA ILE A 134 0.18 -15.42 3.76
C ILE A 134 -0.67 -16.00 4.91
N THR A 135 -1.41 -15.14 5.62
CA THR A 135 -2.34 -15.57 6.68
C THR A 135 -3.77 -15.60 6.15
N ALA A 136 -4.32 -16.81 6.01
CA ALA A 136 -5.65 -17.02 5.46
C ALA A 136 -6.76 -16.20 6.15
N PRO A 137 -6.83 -16.08 7.50
CA PRO A 137 -7.85 -15.28 8.16
C PRO A 137 -7.82 -13.80 7.80
N TRP A 138 -6.63 -13.22 7.65
CA TRP A 138 -6.49 -11.81 7.27
C TRP A 138 -7.01 -11.55 5.85
N TYR A 139 -6.63 -12.39 4.90
CA TYR A 139 -7.11 -12.28 3.52
C TYR A 139 -8.63 -12.47 3.42
N ARG A 140 -9.22 -13.36 4.21
CA ARG A 140 -10.68 -13.53 4.25
C ARG A 140 -11.37 -12.24 4.60
N LEU A 141 -10.92 -11.56 5.65
CA LEU A 141 -11.48 -10.28 6.06
C LEU A 141 -11.35 -9.23 4.94
N GLN A 142 -10.19 -9.12 4.30
CA GLN A 142 -9.97 -8.15 3.22
C GLN A 142 -10.85 -8.41 2.00
N LEU A 143 -11.03 -9.67 1.63
CA LEU A 143 -11.90 -10.05 0.52
C LEU A 143 -13.39 -9.76 0.82
N ASP A 144 -13.83 -10.01 2.04
CA ASP A 144 -15.19 -9.66 2.49
C ASP A 144 -15.43 -8.15 2.49
N LEU A 145 -14.45 -7.37 2.90
CA LEU A 145 -14.50 -5.91 2.83
C LEU A 145 -14.54 -5.42 1.37
N PHE A 146 -13.72 -5.99 0.50
CA PHE A 146 -13.70 -5.66 -0.92
C PHE A 146 -15.04 -5.95 -1.59
N THR A 147 -15.66 -7.10 -1.34
CA THR A 147 -16.97 -7.44 -1.91
C THR A 147 -18.05 -6.48 -1.46
N LYS A 148 -18.06 -6.08 -0.18
CA LYS A 148 -18.99 -5.06 0.35
C LYS A 148 -18.76 -3.70 -0.30
N LEU A 149 -17.49 -3.28 -0.46
CA LEU A 149 -17.15 -2.03 -1.12
C LEU A 149 -17.64 -2.00 -2.56
N VAL A 150 -17.41 -3.07 -3.33
CA VAL A 150 -17.91 -3.19 -4.71
C VAL A 150 -19.44 -3.09 -4.76
N ALA A 151 -20.15 -3.80 -3.87
CA ALA A 151 -21.60 -3.72 -3.79
C ALA A 151 -22.09 -2.29 -3.51
N THR A 152 -21.48 -1.59 -2.56
CA THR A 152 -21.79 -0.20 -2.23
C THR A 152 -21.53 0.73 -3.42
N CYS A 153 -20.41 0.57 -4.11
CA CYS A 153 -20.09 1.34 -5.31
C CYS A 153 -21.15 1.10 -6.41
N MET A 154 -21.56 -0.13 -6.63
CA MET A 154 -22.59 -0.47 -7.62
C MET A 154 -23.94 0.19 -7.31
N GLU A 155 -24.34 0.22 -6.05
CA GLU A 155 -25.59 0.87 -5.62
C GLU A 155 -25.54 2.39 -5.74
N GLN A 156 -24.44 3.01 -5.33
CA GLN A 156 -24.31 4.47 -5.30
C GLN A 156 -24.06 5.06 -6.69
N PHE A 157 -23.17 4.46 -7.47
CA PHE A 157 -22.73 5.04 -8.74
C PHE A 157 -23.56 4.57 -9.94
N ARG A 158 -24.26 3.45 -9.83
CA ARG A 158 -25.12 2.88 -10.88
C ARG A 158 -24.49 3.00 -12.27
N PRO A 159 -23.33 2.36 -12.51
CA PRO A 159 -22.62 2.48 -13.77
C PRO A 159 -23.51 2.06 -14.94
N LYS A 160 -23.39 2.74 -16.07
CA LYS A 160 -24.16 2.43 -17.28
C LYS A 160 -23.90 1.01 -17.80
N THR A 161 -22.67 0.54 -17.61
CA THR A 161 -22.24 -0.82 -17.96
C THR A 161 -21.70 -1.47 -16.71
N ILE A 162 -22.26 -2.60 -16.31
CA ILE A 162 -21.80 -3.38 -15.17
C ILE A 162 -20.58 -4.21 -15.62
N PRO A 163 -19.39 -4.01 -15.05
CA PRO A 163 -18.27 -4.88 -15.33
C PRO A 163 -18.62 -6.33 -15.02
N PRO A 164 -18.30 -7.31 -15.90
CA PRO A 164 -18.72 -8.71 -15.67
C PRO A 164 -18.25 -9.29 -14.33
N LEU A 165 -17.11 -8.82 -13.82
CA LEU A 165 -16.54 -9.24 -12.53
C LEU A 165 -17.26 -8.60 -11.34
N ALA A 166 -17.94 -7.45 -11.51
CA ALA A 166 -18.72 -6.80 -10.46
C ALA A 166 -20.07 -7.47 -10.18
N ILE A 167 -20.46 -8.47 -10.98
CA ILE A 167 -21.63 -9.30 -10.69
C ILE A 167 -21.36 -10.09 -9.40
N PRO A 168 -22.21 -9.96 -8.35
CA PRO A 168 -21.93 -10.51 -7.02
C PRO A 168 -21.53 -11.98 -7.01
N GLU A 169 -22.21 -12.81 -7.78
CA GLU A 169 -21.92 -14.25 -7.85
C GLU A 169 -20.53 -14.53 -8.44
N ARG A 170 -20.10 -13.76 -9.44
CA ARG A 170 -18.78 -13.90 -10.06
C ARG A 170 -17.69 -13.36 -9.14
N LEU A 171 -17.92 -12.20 -8.54
CA LEU A 171 -16.97 -11.60 -7.60
C LEU A 171 -16.72 -12.52 -6.41
N ASN A 172 -17.79 -13.04 -5.80
CA ASN A 172 -17.70 -13.98 -4.69
C ASN A 172 -16.93 -15.25 -5.09
N ALA A 173 -17.22 -15.83 -6.26
CA ALA A 173 -16.51 -17.01 -6.75
C ALA A 173 -15.01 -16.78 -6.93
N HIS A 174 -14.61 -15.61 -7.44
CA HIS A 174 -13.20 -15.24 -7.58
C HIS A 174 -12.52 -14.98 -6.22
N CYS A 175 -13.23 -14.36 -5.29
CA CYS A 175 -12.71 -14.15 -3.93
C CYS A 175 -12.54 -15.48 -3.17
N GLU A 176 -13.49 -16.41 -3.30
CA GLU A 176 -13.37 -17.75 -2.72
C GLU A 176 -12.20 -18.53 -3.34
N GLU A 177 -12.07 -18.52 -4.68
CA GLU A 177 -10.95 -19.18 -5.36
C GLU A 177 -9.60 -18.60 -4.87
N LEU A 178 -9.50 -17.27 -4.75
CA LEU A 178 -8.29 -16.62 -4.28
C LEU A 178 -7.97 -17.04 -2.84
N TYR A 179 -8.97 -17.06 -1.97
CA TYR A 179 -8.81 -17.52 -0.59
C TYR A 179 -8.34 -18.97 -0.49
N GLU A 180 -8.94 -19.87 -1.27
CA GLU A 180 -8.56 -21.30 -1.32
C GLU A 180 -7.11 -21.47 -1.80
N LEU A 181 -6.68 -20.70 -2.81
CA LEU A 181 -5.31 -20.74 -3.30
C LEU A 181 -4.31 -20.22 -2.25
N ILE A 182 -4.64 -19.16 -1.52
CA ILE A 182 -3.80 -18.66 -0.41
C ILE A 182 -3.69 -19.71 0.69
N ALA A 183 -4.80 -20.35 1.07
CA ALA A 183 -4.80 -21.41 2.07
C ALA A 183 -3.96 -22.63 1.61
N SER A 184 -4.08 -23.01 0.34
CA SER A 184 -3.28 -24.08 -0.26
C SER A 184 -1.79 -23.75 -0.29
N LEU A 185 -1.43 -22.53 -0.69
CA LEU A 185 -0.06 -22.05 -0.68
C LEU A 185 0.53 -22.08 0.74
N ASN A 186 -0.21 -21.58 1.73
CA ASN A 186 0.21 -21.61 3.13
C ASN A 186 0.44 -23.06 3.62
N ASN A 187 -0.45 -23.98 3.27
CA ASN A 187 -0.30 -25.38 3.65
C ASN A 187 0.95 -26.00 3.03
N ILE A 188 1.22 -25.74 1.75
CA ILE A 188 2.41 -26.26 1.07
C ILE A 188 3.69 -25.68 1.67
N LEU A 189 3.73 -24.36 1.90
CA LEU A 189 4.91 -23.71 2.48
C LEU A 189 5.18 -24.18 3.90
N ASN A 190 4.16 -24.49 4.69
CA ASN A 190 4.31 -25.05 6.03
C ASN A 190 4.95 -26.46 6.02
N LEU A 191 4.98 -27.17 4.89
CA LEU A 191 5.73 -28.44 4.79
C LEU A 191 7.25 -28.23 4.79
N TYR A 192 7.71 -27.04 4.40
CA TYR A 192 9.13 -26.66 4.37
C TYR A 192 9.59 -25.97 5.65
N MET A 193 8.67 -25.57 6.51
CA MET A 193 8.97 -24.84 7.74
C MET A 193 8.47 -25.58 8.99
N PRO A 194 9.32 -25.74 10.02
CA PRO A 194 8.89 -26.37 11.28
C PRO A 194 7.77 -25.54 11.94
N ALA A 195 6.72 -26.21 12.37
CA ALA A 195 5.62 -25.54 13.07
C ALA A 195 6.08 -24.85 14.37
N GLY A 196 5.72 -23.58 14.53
CA GLY A 196 5.91 -22.82 15.77
C GLY A 196 7.31 -22.25 15.99
N GLN A 197 8.17 -22.25 14.99
CA GLN A 197 9.47 -21.57 15.03
C GLN A 197 9.58 -20.56 13.86
N GLU A 198 10.23 -19.43 14.13
CA GLU A 198 10.73 -18.60 13.04
C GLU A 198 11.78 -19.41 12.27
N ALA A 199 11.48 -19.77 11.06
CA ALA A 199 12.35 -20.57 10.22
C ALA A 199 12.49 -19.93 8.85
N GLU A 200 13.71 -19.94 8.34
CA GLU A 200 14.02 -19.54 6.97
C GLU A 200 14.23 -20.82 6.12
N HIS A 201 13.53 -20.93 5.00
CA HIS A 201 13.75 -21.96 4.03
C HIS A 201 14.22 -21.36 2.71
N ARG A 202 15.36 -21.82 2.23
CA ARG A 202 15.92 -21.42 0.92
C ARG A 202 15.75 -22.56 -0.07
N PHE A 203 14.98 -22.29 -1.12
CA PHE A 203 14.86 -23.24 -2.21
C PHE A 203 16.18 -23.35 -2.97
N ALA A 204 16.56 -24.58 -3.32
CA ALA A 204 17.78 -24.84 -4.06
C ALA A 204 17.82 -24.07 -5.38
N MET A 205 18.90 -23.38 -5.65
CA MET A 205 19.10 -22.54 -6.86
C MET A 205 18.03 -21.42 -7.03
N GLY A 206 17.22 -21.15 -6.02
CA GLY A 206 16.09 -20.23 -6.13
C GLY A 206 14.90 -20.76 -6.93
N GLU A 207 14.88 -22.05 -7.26
CA GLU A 207 13.81 -22.68 -8.02
C GLU A 207 12.67 -23.07 -7.08
N LEU A 208 11.48 -22.50 -7.31
CA LEU A 208 10.26 -22.88 -6.60
C LEU A 208 9.74 -24.21 -7.12
N PRO A 209 9.16 -25.07 -6.26
CA PRO A 209 8.42 -26.25 -6.71
C PRO A 209 7.32 -25.89 -7.71
N ASP A 210 7.11 -26.73 -8.73
CA ASP A 210 6.12 -26.47 -9.78
C ASP A 210 4.73 -26.18 -9.22
N GLU A 211 4.32 -26.93 -8.20
CA GLU A 211 3.03 -26.74 -7.52
C GLU A 211 2.89 -25.34 -6.88
N VAL A 212 3.95 -24.83 -6.25
CA VAL A 212 3.99 -23.46 -5.70
C VAL A 212 3.91 -22.43 -6.84
N LEU A 213 4.66 -22.67 -7.92
CA LEU A 213 4.69 -21.78 -9.08
C LEU A 213 3.32 -21.67 -9.75
N GLU A 214 2.62 -22.79 -9.94
CA GLU A 214 1.26 -22.81 -10.51
C GLU A 214 0.27 -22.03 -9.65
N ILE A 215 0.30 -22.21 -8.33
CA ILE A 215 -0.55 -21.45 -7.40
C ILE A 215 -0.23 -19.97 -7.48
N CYS A 216 1.05 -19.58 -7.46
CA CYS A 216 1.46 -18.19 -7.56
C CYS A 216 1.01 -17.52 -8.86
N GLN A 217 1.12 -18.23 -10.00
CA GLN A 217 0.65 -17.73 -11.30
C GLN A 217 -0.87 -17.53 -11.30
N ARG A 218 -1.62 -18.44 -10.70
CA ARG A 218 -3.07 -18.32 -10.58
C ARG A 218 -3.48 -17.17 -9.67
N LEU A 219 -2.81 -17.02 -8.51
CA LEU A 219 -2.99 -15.89 -7.60
C LEU A 219 -2.73 -14.56 -8.30
N ALA A 220 -1.60 -14.44 -9.02
CA ALA A 220 -1.26 -13.22 -9.76
C ALA A 220 -2.35 -12.85 -10.78
N LYS A 221 -2.91 -13.83 -11.49
CA LYS A 221 -4.00 -13.58 -12.45
C LYS A 221 -5.28 -13.10 -11.76
N LEU A 222 -5.68 -13.72 -10.66
CA LEU A 222 -6.90 -13.35 -9.93
C LEU A 222 -6.76 -11.97 -9.26
N THR A 223 -5.64 -11.70 -8.63
CA THR A 223 -5.37 -10.39 -7.99
C THR A 223 -5.35 -9.27 -9.03
N GLU A 224 -4.78 -9.51 -10.21
CA GLU A 224 -4.78 -8.52 -11.31
C GLU A 224 -6.21 -8.23 -11.80
N MET A 225 -7.07 -9.23 -11.88
CA MET A 225 -8.48 -9.03 -12.24
C MET A 225 -9.23 -8.20 -11.19
N LEU A 226 -9.00 -8.46 -9.89
CA LEU A 226 -9.61 -7.71 -8.80
C LEU A 226 -9.06 -6.26 -8.73
N ARG A 227 -7.75 -6.08 -8.97
CA ARG A 227 -7.12 -4.76 -9.08
C ARG A 227 -7.75 -3.95 -10.20
N GLY A 228 -7.89 -4.53 -11.40
CA GLY A 228 -8.52 -3.86 -12.54
C GLY A 228 -9.97 -3.43 -12.25
N LEU A 229 -10.72 -4.24 -11.49
CA LEU A 229 -12.07 -3.85 -11.06
C LEU A 229 -12.04 -2.65 -10.10
N ALA A 230 -11.13 -2.65 -9.12
CA ALA A 230 -10.97 -1.54 -8.19
C ALA A 230 -10.60 -0.24 -8.90
N GLU A 231 -9.69 -0.30 -9.87
CA GLU A 231 -9.28 0.87 -10.69
C GLU A 231 -10.45 1.44 -11.50
N LEU A 232 -11.32 0.61 -12.05
CA LEU A 232 -12.52 1.09 -12.75
C LEU A 232 -13.42 1.90 -11.82
N PHE A 233 -13.64 1.43 -10.59
CA PHE A 233 -14.45 2.18 -9.62
C PHE A 233 -13.77 3.46 -9.14
N LEU A 234 -12.46 3.45 -8.95
CA LEU A 234 -11.70 4.66 -8.58
C LEU A 234 -11.76 5.73 -9.67
N ASN A 235 -11.68 5.35 -10.93
CA ASN A 235 -11.81 6.28 -12.05
C ASN A 235 -13.23 6.86 -12.14
N ASP A 236 -14.28 6.04 -12.00
CA ASP A 236 -15.67 6.50 -11.97
C ASP A 236 -15.94 7.46 -10.79
N LEU A 237 -15.29 7.22 -9.64
CA LEU A 237 -15.36 8.09 -8.47
C LEU A 237 -14.72 9.45 -8.75
N SER A 238 -13.54 9.47 -9.34
CA SER A 238 -12.80 10.70 -9.64
C SER A 238 -13.54 11.59 -10.65
N GLU A 239 -14.20 11.02 -11.66
CA GLU A 239 -14.98 11.76 -12.65
C GLU A 239 -16.27 12.40 -12.08
N LYS A 240 -16.82 11.84 -10.99
CA LYS A 240 -18.07 12.33 -10.37
C LYS A 240 -17.85 13.30 -9.20
N THR A 241 -16.62 13.34 -8.67
CA THR A 241 -16.24 14.23 -7.55
C THR A 241 -15.43 15.46 -7.99
N GLY A 242 -14.94 15.53 -9.22
CA GLY A 242 -14.32 16.69 -9.84
C GLY A 242 -15.35 17.56 -10.53
#